data_4d5bbd32ac53de6a20339fdfb60fff9e
#
_entry.id   4d5bbd32ac53de6a20339fdfb60fff9e
#
_cell.length_a   1.000
_cell.length_b   1.000
_cell.length_c   1.000
_cell.angle_alpha   90.00
_cell.angle_beta   90.00
_cell.angle_gamma   90.00
#
_symmetry.space_group_name_H-M   'P 1'
#
loop_
_entity.id
_entity.type
_entity.pdbx_description
1 polymer ?
#
loop_
_entity_poly.entity_id
_entity_poly.type
_entity_poly.pdbx_seq_one_letter_code
_entity_poly.pdbx_strand_id
1 'polypeptide(L)'
;DTLTLPFYRMSTEPSDSASVVIEKAGHYCIAFIEGESDSLLPIVFDTEKVFGFSTTLQDPTALVGSSIEDILSKPQYGDAKTSSAFAALQKVKLAPGESITVTSLYGQAENIDLLPVIAKKVSEAGYAGDKLDRARTLINELTSAVETHTANHLFNGAIKQNYLDNSLRGGMPLIL
;
A
#
# COMPACT_ATOMS: atom_id res chain seq x y z
N ASP A 1 -18.99 3.96 -14.45
CA ASP A 1 -18.08 2.82 -14.33
C ASP A 1 -17.97 2.43 -12.87
N THR A 2 -18.07 1.12 -12.59
CA THR A 2 -17.98 0.62 -11.22
C THR A 2 -16.53 0.33 -10.90
N LEU A 3 -15.96 1.06 -9.93
CA LEU A 3 -14.62 0.82 -9.42
C LEU A 3 -14.66 -0.35 -8.42
N THR A 4 -13.89 -1.39 -8.67
CA THR A 4 -13.75 -2.54 -7.75
C THR A 4 -12.37 -2.50 -7.10
N LEU A 5 -12.34 -2.25 -5.78
CA LEU A 5 -11.12 -2.22 -4.98
C LEU A 5 -11.25 -3.17 -3.79
N PRO A 6 -10.15 -3.85 -3.40
CA PRO A 6 -10.14 -4.62 -2.17
C PRO A 6 -10.20 -3.69 -0.94
N PHE A 7 -11.10 -4.03 -0.01
CA PHE A 7 -11.25 -3.33 1.26
C PHE A 7 -11.46 -4.35 2.38
N TYR A 8 -10.50 -4.46 3.27
CA TYR A 8 -10.49 -5.44 4.34
C TYR A 8 -10.71 -4.76 5.69
N ARG A 9 -11.60 -5.32 6.48
CA ARG A 9 -11.86 -4.88 7.86
C ARG A 9 -11.75 -6.09 8.79
N MET A 10 -11.22 -5.88 9.99
CA MET A 10 -11.26 -6.92 11.02
C MET A 10 -12.70 -7.25 11.38
N SER A 11 -13.02 -8.53 11.37
CA SER A 11 -14.34 -9.05 11.78
C SER A 11 -14.40 -9.42 13.26
N THR A 12 -13.24 -9.60 13.92
CA THR A 12 -13.14 -9.97 15.33
C THR A 12 -13.12 -8.75 16.23
N GLU A 13 -13.90 -8.82 17.32
CA GLU A 13 -13.80 -7.85 18.41
C GLU A 13 -12.66 -8.27 19.34
N PRO A 14 -11.76 -7.35 19.73
CA PRO A 14 -10.81 -7.61 20.77
C PRO A 14 -11.56 -7.91 22.09
N SER A 15 -11.19 -8.96 22.77
CA SER A 15 -11.79 -9.34 24.06
C SER A 15 -11.18 -8.59 25.26
N ASP A 16 -10.17 -7.78 25.02
CA ASP A 16 -9.53 -6.98 26.04
C ASP A 16 -10.39 -5.75 26.35
N SER A 17 -10.83 -5.67 27.59
CA SER A 17 -11.71 -4.61 28.08
C SER A 17 -10.96 -3.42 28.66
N ALA A 18 -9.68 -3.30 28.37
CA ALA A 18 -8.92 -2.14 28.79
C ALA A 18 -9.54 -0.84 28.25
N SER A 19 -9.23 0.28 28.86
CA SER A 19 -9.70 1.63 28.51
C SER A 19 -9.20 2.13 27.15
N VAL A 20 -9.00 1.23 26.21
CA VAL A 20 -8.54 1.52 24.85
C VAL A 20 -9.72 1.54 23.89
N VAL A 21 -9.93 2.67 23.25
CA VAL A 21 -10.88 2.78 22.15
C VAL A 21 -10.19 2.24 20.90
N ILE A 22 -10.72 1.15 20.35
CA ILE A 22 -10.22 0.58 19.10
C ILE A 22 -11.05 1.11 17.94
N GLU A 23 -10.43 1.95 17.13
CA GLU A 23 -11.02 2.40 15.88
C GLU A 23 -10.79 1.35 14.79
N LYS A 24 -11.87 0.87 14.20
CA LYS A 24 -11.81 -0.09 13.11
C LYS A 24 -11.76 0.64 11.78
N ALA A 25 -10.58 0.68 11.20
CA ALA A 25 -10.38 1.15 9.82
C ALA A 25 -10.35 -0.05 8.85
N GLY A 26 -10.79 0.17 7.63
CA GLY A 26 -10.59 -0.78 6.55
C GLY A 26 -9.26 -0.53 5.84
N HIS A 27 -8.62 -1.60 5.42
CA HIS A 27 -7.40 -1.55 4.60
C HIS A 27 -7.76 -1.67 3.12
N TYR A 28 -7.10 -0.91 2.27
CA TYR A 28 -7.34 -0.93 0.84
C TYR A 28 -6.04 -0.98 0.05
N CYS A 29 -6.14 -1.44 -1.20
CA CYS A 29 -5.09 -1.32 -2.21
C CYS A 29 -5.66 -0.65 -3.46
N ILE A 30 -4.91 0.30 -3.99
CA ILE A 30 -5.17 0.96 -5.27
C ILE A 30 -3.90 0.86 -6.09
N ALA A 31 -4.01 0.48 -7.36
CA ALA A 31 -2.88 0.49 -8.28
C ALA A 31 -3.22 1.30 -9.52
N PHE A 32 -2.24 1.99 -10.07
CA PHE A 32 -2.41 2.84 -11.24
C PHE A 32 -1.12 2.97 -12.05
N ILE A 33 -1.26 3.39 -13.31
CA ILE A 33 -0.14 3.71 -14.19
C ILE A 33 0.13 5.20 -14.05
N GLU A 34 1.36 5.57 -13.72
CA GLU A 34 1.73 6.98 -13.58
C GLU A 34 1.72 7.71 -14.92
N GLY A 35 1.14 8.92 -14.91
CA GLY A 35 1.09 9.79 -16.07
C GLY A 35 -0.08 9.55 -17.04
N GLU A 36 -0.91 8.55 -16.79
CA GLU A 36 -2.10 8.27 -17.58
C GLU A 36 -3.36 8.70 -16.80
N SER A 37 -4.27 9.40 -17.47
CA SER A 37 -5.60 9.66 -16.91
C SER A 37 -6.42 8.38 -16.92
N ASP A 38 -7.22 8.16 -15.84
CA ASP A 38 -8.05 6.98 -15.65
C ASP A 38 -7.27 5.64 -15.65
N SER A 39 -6.05 5.68 -15.14
CA SER A 39 -5.06 4.62 -15.17
C SER A 39 -5.22 3.57 -14.07
N LEU A 40 -6.35 3.53 -13.35
CA LEU A 40 -6.57 2.56 -12.28
C LEU A 40 -6.56 1.14 -12.81
N LEU A 41 -5.75 0.30 -12.16
CA LEU A 41 -5.61 -1.11 -12.51
C LEU A 41 -6.53 -1.98 -11.64
N PRO A 42 -7.14 -3.02 -12.20
CA PRO A 42 -7.84 -4.02 -11.42
C PRO A 42 -6.89 -4.70 -10.43
N ILE A 43 -7.42 -5.09 -9.28
CA ILE A 43 -6.66 -5.79 -8.25
C ILE A 43 -7.10 -7.25 -8.19
N VAL A 44 -6.14 -8.17 -8.28
CA VAL A 44 -6.35 -9.58 -7.97
C VAL A 44 -6.04 -9.78 -6.49
N PHE A 45 -7.09 -10.00 -5.69
CA PHE A 45 -6.99 -10.14 -4.24
C PHE A 45 -7.22 -11.58 -3.75
N ASP A 46 -7.69 -12.46 -4.60
CA ASP A 46 -7.82 -13.88 -4.33
C ASP A 46 -6.51 -14.59 -4.66
N THR A 47 -5.77 -14.99 -3.66
CA THR A 47 -4.46 -15.65 -3.81
C THR A 47 -4.51 -16.91 -4.64
N GLU A 48 -5.62 -17.66 -4.63
CA GLU A 48 -5.78 -18.88 -5.44
C GLU A 48 -5.76 -18.57 -6.94
N LYS A 49 -6.16 -17.37 -7.34
CA LYS A 49 -6.12 -16.95 -8.75
C LYS A 49 -4.69 -16.76 -9.27
N VAL A 50 -3.75 -16.59 -8.38
CA VAL A 50 -2.31 -16.41 -8.70
C VAL A 50 -1.54 -17.70 -8.44
N PHE A 51 -1.71 -18.28 -7.25
CA PHE A 51 -0.89 -19.39 -6.77
C PHE A 51 -1.59 -20.75 -6.84
N GLY A 52 -2.87 -20.81 -7.29
CA GLY A 52 -3.64 -22.03 -7.24
C GLY A 52 -3.78 -22.52 -5.80
N PHE A 53 -3.56 -23.81 -5.60
CA PHE A 53 -3.61 -24.42 -4.27
C PHE A 53 -2.26 -24.40 -3.52
N SER A 54 -1.26 -23.69 -4.05
CA SER A 54 0.05 -23.58 -3.38
C SER A 54 -0.07 -22.74 -2.11
N THR A 55 0.18 -23.36 -0.96
CA THR A 55 0.17 -22.68 0.34
C THR A 55 1.49 -21.97 0.66
N THR A 56 2.56 -22.26 -0.09
CA THR A 56 3.86 -21.63 0.09
C THR A 56 3.94 -20.25 -0.54
N LEU A 57 3.04 -19.94 -1.48
CA LEU A 57 3.00 -18.69 -2.25
C LEU A 57 4.33 -18.37 -2.99
N GLN A 58 5.08 -19.40 -3.35
CA GLN A 58 6.37 -19.25 -4.06
C GLN A 58 6.19 -19.32 -5.58
N ASP A 59 5.35 -20.24 -6.04
CA ASP A 59 5.16 -20.50 -7.46
C ASP A 59 3.77 -20.06 -7.90
N PRO A 60 3.63 -19.04 -8.77
CA PRO A 60 2.35 -18.54 -9.25
C PRO A 60 1.76 -19.48 -10.31
N THR A 61 1.48 -20.72 -9.95
CA THR A 61 1.08 -21.80 -10.88
C THR A 61 -0.23 -21.52 -11.61
N ALA A 62 -1.16 -20.77 -11.02
CA ALA A 62 -2.42 -20.44 -11.65
C ALA A 62 -2.28 -19.42 -12.79
N LEU A 63 -1.16 -18.66 -12.83
CA LEU A 63 -0.86 -17.78 -13.96
C LEU A 63 -0.33 -18.53 -15.18
N VAL A 64 0.18 -19.73 -14.99
CA VAL A 64 0.70 -20.55 -16.11
C VAL A 64 -0.46 -21.03 -16.96
N GLY A 65 -0.51 -20.53 -18.21
CA GLY A 65 -1.59 -20.90 -19.15
C GLY A 65 -2.92 -20.13 -18.98
N SER A 66 -2.98 -19.15 -18.08
CA SER A 66 -4.13 -18.25 -17.93
C SER A 66 -3.78 -16.85 -18.41
N SER A 67 -4.74 -16.15 -19.02
CA SER A 67 -4.60 -14.71 -19.27
C SER A 67 -5.08 -13.91 -18.07
N ILE A 68 -4.65 -12.65 -17.96
CA ILE A 68 -5.17 -11.74 -16.93
C ILE A 68 -6.67 -11.53 -17.08
N GLU A 69 -7.16 -11.46 -18.30
CA GLU A 69 -8.60 -11.35 -18.61
C GLU A 69 -9.37 -12.54 -18.07
N ASP A 70 -8.84 -13.78 -18.25
CA ASP A 70 -9.46 -15.00 -17.72
C ASP A 70 -9.51 -14.99 -16.19
N ILE A 71 -8.47 -14.47 -15.55
CA ILE A 71 -8.40 -14.33 -14.08
C ILE A 71 -9.45 -13.35 -13.58
N LEU A 72 -9.51 -12.16 -14.20
CA LEU A 72 -10.41 -11.09 -13.79
C LEU A 72 -11.88 -11.38 -14.10
N SER A 73 -12.16 -12.21 -15.11
CA SER A 73 -13.53 -12.61 -15.46
C SER A 73 -14.20 -13.53 -14.43
N LYS A 74 -13.41 -14.18 -13.58
CA LYS A 74 -13.91 -15.14 -12.59
C LYS A 74 -14.13 -14.44 -11.24
N PRO A 75 -15.14 -14.84 -10.46
CA PRO A 75 -15.35 -14.32 -9.12
C PRO A 75 -14.10 -14.48 -8.25
N GLN A 76 -13.80 -13.48 -7.44
CA GLN A 76 -12.69 -13.49 -6.51
C GLN A 76 -13.24 -13.60 -5.07
N TYR A 77 -12.58 -14.41 -4.26
CA TYR A 77 -12.97 -14.67 -2.88
C TYR A 77 -11.81 -14.34 -1.96
N GLY A 78 -12.04 -13.45 -0.99
CA GLY A 78 -11.06 -13.03 0.01
C GLY A 78 -11.31 -13.56 1.43
N ASP A 79 -12.47 -14.18 1.65
CA ASP A 79 -12.89 -14.60 2.98
C ASP A 79 -12.04 -15.76 3.52
N ALA A 80 -11.60 -15.63 4.76
CA ALA A 80 -10.81 -16.61 5.49
C ALA A 80 -9.48 -17.04 4.80
N LYS A 81 -8.96 -16.22 3.90
CA LYS A 81 -7.70 -16.44 3.17
C LYS A 81 -6.65 -15.41 3.56
N THR A 82 -5.40 -15.73 3.24
CA THR A 82 -4.33 -14.73 3.29
C THR A 82 -4.65 -13.60 2.31
N SER A 83 -4.67 -12.38 2.81
CA SER A 83 -4.91 -11.20 1.98
C SER A 83 -3.81 -11.03 0.96
N SER A 84 -4.20 -10.73 -0.27
CA SER A 84 -3.29 -10.35 -1.35
C SER A 84 -3.84 -9.16 -2.10
N ALA A 85 -2.96 -8.47 -2.82
CA ALA A 85 -3.35 -7.36 -3.67
C ALA A 85 -2.34 -7.24 -4.81
N PHE A 86 -2.62 -7.90 -5.92
CA PHE A 86 -1.79 -7.87 -7.12
C PHE A 86 -2.41 -6.95 -8.16
N ALA A 87 -1.68 -5.92 -8.58
CA ALA A 87 -2.10 -5.09 -9.69
C ALA A 87 -2.12 -5.90 -10.99
N ALA A 88 -3.27 -5.96 -11.64
CA ALA A 88 -3.42 -6.68 -12.89
C ALA A 88 -3.15 -5.75 -14.07
N LEU A 89 -1.93 -5.83 -14.59
CA LEU A 89 -1.52 -5.10 -15.78
C LEU A 89 -1.68 -6.00 -17.02
N GLN A 90 -2.48 -5.56 -17.97
CA GLN A 90 -2.62 -6.21 -19.27
C GLN A 90 -1.34 -6.01 -20.12
N LYS A 91 -1.29 -6.64 -21.29
CA LYS A 91 -0.17 -6.53 -22.22
C LYS A 91 0.09 -5.08 -22.61
N VAL A 92 1.29 -4.60 -22.30
CA VAL A 92 1.78 -3.29 -22.71
C VAL A 92 2.82 -3.49 -23.80
N LYS A 93 2.74 -2.67 -24.85
CA LYS A 93 3.78 -2.60 -25.87
C LYS A 93 4.70 -1.44 -25.55
N LEU A 94 5.94 -1.73 -25.27
CA LEU A 94 6.98 -0.72 -25.03
C LEU A 94 7.94 -0.74 -26.23
N ALA A 95 8.28 0.43 -26.75
CA ALA A 95 9.36 0.60 -27.71
C ALA A 95 10.71 0.50 -26.98
N PRO A 96 11.83 0.26 -27.70
CA PRO A 96 13.14 0.25 -27.09
C PRO A 96 13.44 1.57 -26.36
N GLY A 97 13.78 1.48 -25.07
CA GLY A 97 14.05 2.62 -24.21
C GLY A 97 12.82 3.25 -23.54
N GLU A 98 11.62 2.80 -23.86
CA GLU A 98 10.40 3.20 -23.13
C GLU A 98 10.26 2.44 -21.81
N SER A 99 9.63 3.07 -20.85
CA SER A 99 9.30 2.50 -19.55
C SER A 99 7.88 2.85 -19.15
N ILE A 100 7.29 2.02 -18.31
CA ILE A 100 6.02 2.27 -17.65
C ILE A 100 6.24 2.15 -16.15
N THR A 101 5.65 3.05 -15.38
CA THR A 101 5.68 3.00 -13.92
C THR A 101 4.31 2.61 -13.42
N VAL A 102 4.25 1.51 -12.66
CA VAL A 102 3.05 1.07 -11.95
C VAL A 102 3.24 1.34 -10.48
N THR A 103 2.34 2.13 -9.90
CA THR A 103 2.36 2.44 -8.47
C THR A 103 1.22 1.71 -7.78
N SER A 104 1.55 0.98 -6.71
CA SER A 104 0.58 0.36 -5.80
C SER A 104 0.58 1.09 -4.47
N LEU A 105 -0.59 1.55 -4.06
CA LEU A 105 -0.84 2.26 -2.81
C LEU A 105 -1.63 1.36 -1.86
N TYR A 106 -1.06 1.15 -0.68
CA TYR A 106 -1.74 0.48 0.43
C TYR A 106 -2.08 1.52 1.49
N GLY A 107 -3.32 1.51 1.98
CA GLY A 107 -3.76 2.50 2.93
C GLY A 107 -4.87 2.01 3.85
N GLN A 108 -5.30 2.91 4.72
CA GLN A 108 -6.42 2.72 5.62
C GLN A 108 -7.47 3.80 5.37
N ALA A 109 -8.74 3.44 5.49
CA ALA A 109 -9.84 4.38 5.46
C ALA A 109 -10.88 3.97 6.52
N GLU A 110 -11.44 4.95 7.19
CA GLU A 110 -12.51 4.73 8.18
C GLU A 110 -13.78 4.20 7.51
N ASN A 111 -14.03 4.65 6.29
CA ASN A 111 -15.23 4.34 5.55
C ASN A 111 -14.92 4.03 4.08
N ILE A 112 -15.64 3.07 3.52
CA ILE A 112 -15.55 2.70 2.10
C ILE A 112 -15.92 3.86 1.17
N ASP A 113 -16.79 4.77 1.60
CA ASP A 113 -17.22 5.93 0.82
C ASP A 113 -16.09 6.93 0.52
N LEU A 114 -14.99 6.84 1.26
CA LEU A 114 -13.79 7.64 1.01
C LEU A 114 -12.95 7.12 -0.17
N LEU A 115 -13.12 5.84 -0.55
CA LEU A 115 -12.26 5.22 -1.56
C LEU A 115 -12.36 5.86 -2.95
N PRO A 116 -13.52 6.28 -3.47
CA PRO A 116 -13.57 6.97 -4.76
C PRO A 116 -12.82 8.29 -4.76
N VAL A 117 -12.87 9.03 -3.66
CA VAL A 117 -12.15 10.31 -3.50
C VAL A 117 -10.65 10.06 -3.44
N ILE A 118 -10.23 9.05 -2.67
CA ILE A 118 -8.83 8.66 -2.55
C ILE A 118 -8.32 8.18 -3.91
N ALA A 119 -9.05 7.28 -4.58
CA ALA A 119 -8.67 6.75 -5.88
C ALA A 119 -8.45 7.85 -6.92
N LYS A 120 -9.38 8.80 -7.00
CA LYS A 120 -9.25 9.96 -7.89
C LYS A 120 -8.00 10.79 -7.58
N LYS A 121 -7.75 11.06 -6.30
CA LYS A 121 -6.63 11.89 -5.87
C LYS A 121 -5.28 11.22 -6.13
N VAL A 122 -5.16 9.92 -5.86
CA VAL A 122 -3.87 9.22 -5.99
C VAL A 122 -3.48 8.94 -7.44
N SER A 123 -4.46 8.89 -8.35
CA SER A 123 -4.21 8.74 -9.79
C SER A 123 -3.89 10.06 -10.51
N GLU A 124 -3.92 11.21 -9.82
CA GLU A 124 -3.49 12.49 -10.39
C GLU A 124 -1.99 12.42 -10.76
N ALA A 125 -1.65 12.98 -11.93
CA ALA A 125 -0.28 13.02 -12.40
C ALA A 125 0.65 13.70 -11.38
N GLY A 126 1.78 13.06 -11.07
CA GLY A 126 2.77 13.58 -10.12
C GLY A 126 2.49 13.27 -8.66
N TYR A 127 1.32 12.72 -8.30
CA TYR A 127 0.94 12.47 -6.90
C TYR A 127 1.99 11.67 -6.12
N ALA A 128 2.51 10.58 -6.69
CA ALA A 128 3.49 9.72 -6.01
C ALA A 128 4.80 10.48 -5.75
N GLY A 129 5.27 11.27 -6.73
CA GLY A 129 6.46 12.13 -6.60
C GLY A 129 6.27 13.20 -5.50
N ASP A 130 5.17 13.92 -5.53
CA ASP A 130 4.85 14.95 -4.53
C ASP A 130 4.78 14.37 -3.12
N LYS A 131 4.21 13.18 -2.98
CA LYS A 131 4.14 12.47 -1.68
C LYS A 131 5.51 12.03 -1.19
N LEU A 132 6.38 11.57 -2.09
CA LEU A 132 7.76 11.21 -1.75
C LEU A 132 8.54 12.42 -1.26
N ASP A 133 8.43 13.55 -1.93
CA ASP A 133 9.14 14.77 -1.55
C ASP A 133 8.61 15.34 -0.24
N ARG A 134 7.29 15.31 -0.05
CA ARG A 134 6.68 15.68 1.23
C ARG A 134 7.12 14.75 2.38
N ALA A 135 7.20 13.45 2.14
CA ALA A 135 7.67 12.50 3.15
C ALA A 135 9.12 12.78 3.54
N ARG A 136 9.99 13.05 2.56
CA ARG A 136 11.39 13.43 2.82
C ARG A 136 11.50 14.71 3.65
N THR A 137 10.72 15.74 3.29
CA THR A 137 10.68 17.01 4.03
C THR A 137 10.23 16.77 5.47
N LEU A 138 9.13 16.05 5.66
CA LEU A 138 8.59 15.74 6.98
C LEU A 138 9.58 14.96 7.85
N ILE A 139 10.28 13.97 7.29
CA ILE A 139 11.30 13.21 8.01
C ILE A 139 12.43 14.13 8.47
N ASN A 140 12.88 15.03 7.61
CA ASN A 140 13.93 15.99 7.96
C ASN A 140 13.47 16.96 9.07
N GLU A 141 12.25 17.47 8.97
CA GLU A 141 11.66 18.33 10.00
C GLU A 141 11.56 17.60 11.34
N LEU A 142 11.01 16.40 11.37
CA LEU A 142 10.88 15.60 12.59
C LEU A 142 12.23 15.28 13.23
N THR A 143 13.23 14.90 12.43
CA THR A 143 14.53 14.50 12.95
C THR A 143 15.48 15.67 13.24
N SER A 144 15.12 16.90 12.87
CA SER A 144 15.93 18.08 13.13
C SER A 144 16.13 18.34 14.62
N ALA A 145 15.15 17.93 15.46
CA ALA A 145 15.22 18.08 16.92
C ALA A 145 16.34 17.24 17.58
N VAL A 146 16.84 16.21 16.88
CA VAL A 146 17.86 15.28 17.38
C VAL A 146 19.09 15.26 16.48
N GLU A 147 19.42 16.39 15.88
CA GLU A 147 20.58 16.47 15.03
C GLU A 147 21.86 16.34 15.84
N THR A 148 22.70 15.39 15.49
CA THR A 148 23.97 15.09 16.14
C THR A 148 25.11 15.15 15.14
N HIS A 149 26.25 15.67 15.58
CA HIS A 149 27.47 15.77 14.79
C HIS A 149 28.60 15.07 15.53
N THR A 150 28.76 13.78 15.30
CA THR A 150 29.88 12.99 15.85
C THR A 150 30.85 12.62 14.73
N ALA A 151 32.03 12.11 15.10
CA ALA A 151 32.98 11.59 14.12
C ALA A 151 32.47 10.37 13.35
N ASN A 152 31.40 9.73 13.81
CA ASN A 152 30.81 8.55 13.19
C ASN A 152 29.43 8.89 12.59
N HIS A 153 29.37 9.01 11.26
CA HIS A 153 28.14 9.32 10.54
C HIS A 153 27.05 8.23 10.66
N LEU A 154 27.45 6.96 10.85
CA LEU A 154 26.50 5.86 11.06
C LEU A 154 25.81 6.01 12.43
N PHE A 155 26.55 6.44 13.44
CA PHE A 155 25.97 6.71 14.75
C PHE A 155 24.98 7.89 14.71
N ASN A 156 25.32 8.96 13.99
CA ASN A 156 24.40 10.07 13.77
C ASN A 156 23.11 9.63 13.06
N GLY A 157 23.25 8.78 12.04
CA GLY A 157 22.11 8.17 11.34
C GLY A 157 21.26 7.28 12.24
N ALA A 158 21.90 6.46 13.08
CA ALA A 158 21.20 5.58 14.01
C ALA A 158 20.37 6.34 15.06
N ILE A 159 20.89 7.48 15.56
CA ILE A 159 20.12 8.35 16.48
C ILE A 159 18.86 8.88 15.80
N LYS A 160 19.00 9.42 14.60
CA LYS A 160 17.85 9.94 13.83
C LYS A 160 16.82 8.84 13.54
N GLN A 161 17.29 7.64 13.15
CA GLN A 161 16.42 6.51 12.87
C GLN A 161 15.68 6.04 14.13
N ASN A 162 16.37 5.94 15.26
CA ASN A 162 15.78 5.54 16.53
C ASN A 162 14.71 6.55 17.00
N TYR A 163 15.01 7.83 16.89
CA TYR A 163 14.05 8.88 17.23
C TYR A 163 12.80 8.83 16.35
N LEU A 164 12.99 8.67 15.04
CA LEU A 164 11.89 8.58 14.07
C LEU A 164 11.00 7.34 14.34
N ASP A 165 11.64 6.20 14.61
CA ASP A 165 10.93 4.94 14.91
C ASP A 165 10.07 5.07 16.18
N ASN A 166 10.61 5.66 17.22
CA ASN A 166 9.86 5.91 18.45
C ASN A 166 8.71 6.91 18.24
N SER A 167 8.94 7.98 17.49
CA SER A 167 7.91 8.97 17.18
C SER A 167 6.76 8.41 16.37
N LEU A 168 7.06 7.51 15.43
CA LEU A 168 6.03 6.85 14.60
C LEU A 168 5.23 5.79 15.37
N ARG A 169 5.81 5.17 16.38
CA ARG A 169 5.15 4.12 17.18
C ARG A 169 4.44 4.65 18.42
N GLY A 170 5.01 5.60 19.09
CA GLY A 170 4.55 6.07 20.39
C GLY A 170 4.14 7.54 20.45
N GLY A 171 4.25 8.25 19.33
CA GLY A 171 4.07 9.69 19.28
C GLY A 171 5.32 10.48 19.66
N MET A 172 5.27 11.80 19.48
CA MET A 172 6.40 12.69 19.78
C MET A 172 6.75 12.65 21.27
N PRO A 173 8.05 12.58 21.62
CA PRO A 173 8.46 12.64 23.02
C PRO A 173 8.00 13.96 23.66
N LEU A 174 7.46 13.87 24.86
CA LEU A 174 7.19 15.05 25.67
C LEU A 174 8.52 15.58 26.21
N ILE A 175 8.83 16.82 25.89
CA ILE A 175 9.92 17.55 26.55
C ILE A 175 9.30 18.20 27.78
N LEU A 176 9.69 17.72 28.97
CA LEU A 176 9.30 18.28 30.26
C LEU A 176 10.21 19.42 30.64
#